data_fca2d1de29ce46485cf07e6046ce9b45
#
_entry.id   fca2d1de29ce46485cf07e6046ce9b45
#
_cell.length_a   1.000
_cell.length_b   1.000
_cell.length_c   1.000
_cell.angle_alpha   90.00
_cell.angle_beta   90.00
_cell.angle_gamma   90.00
#
_symmetry.space_group_name_H-M   'P 1'
#
loop_
_entity.id
_entity.type
_entity.pdbx_description
1 polymer ?
#
loop_
_entity_poly.entity_id
_entity_poly.type
_entity_poly.pdbx_seq_one_letter_code
_entity_poly.pdbx_strand_id
1 'polypeptide(L)'
;YYFCRNCYFVAKPAVGEGLGLANSQLGAIDLAFMTMYAAGQFVNGALGDRMSVKLLVGAGMLASVAMTVAFGLSSALPLLLVFWGINGLAQSTGWTSCVKSMDNWFSSRERGTVMGFWSTNFQAVGFVARVVAAAALGWYGWRYSFFIPAAMMFGVALTFIAFHIESPEKAGLPPAEEFYGRGRAAARPASANSETARLLRSPALWRMGVSYFCVTFVRYALMCWLAMYLYEKMGFSVTASGFQSAAPELAGLFGTVAAGYVSDRYFKSKRGAVTTMMLLCLILVLGAQNGIAAMGPVWNLAGLCAIYFLIQGPTSIMVGTAAMDIGRGGGTATAVGVINGLGALGAAAQGPVIGFLSDKYGWGFLFQLLMVMSIAPCVLMATVWLEERRR
;
A
#
# COMPACT_ATOMS: atom_id res chain seq x y z
N TYR A 1 11.85 3.55 0.76
CA TYR A 1 11.13 2.87 1.85
C TYR A 1 10.74 1.42 1.49
N TYR A 2 10.32 1.13 0.27
CA TYR A 2 9.84 -0.20 -0.12
C TYR A 2 10.89 -1.30 0.03
N PHE A 3 12.18 -1.00 -0.11
CA PHE A 3 13.27 -1.95 0.16
C PHE A 3 13.24 -2.43 1.61
N CYS A 4 13.14 -1.51 2.58
CA CYS A 4 13.09 -1.82 4.01
C CYS A 4 11.71 -2.27 4.52
N ARG A 5 10.70 -2.39 3.66
CA ARG A 5 9.37 -2.94 3.98
C ARG A 5 9.20 -4.34 3.42
N ASN A 6 9.46 -4.51 2.12
CA ASN A 6 9.20 -5.78 1.43
C ASN A 6 10.18 -6.89 1.84
N CYS A 7 11.35 -6.55 2.40
CA CYS A 7 12.30 -7.54 2.90
C CYS A 7 11.68 -8.48 3.94
N TYR A 8 10.87 -7.97 4.87
CA TYR A 8 10.19 -8.81 5.87
C TYR A 8 9.16 -9.74 5.24
N PHE A 9 8.38 -9.28 4.27
CA PHE A 9 7.36 -10.12 3.62
C PHE A 9 7.96 -11.33 2.91
N VAL A 10 9.13 -11.15 2.29
CA VAL A 10 9.89 -12.21 1.64
C VAL A 10 10.58 -13.14 2.65
N ALA A 11 11.21 -12.54 3.68
CA ALA A 11 11.97 -13.28 4.67
C ALA A 11 11.10 -13.93 5.75
N LYS A 12 9.80 -13.63 5.81
CA LYS A 12 8.88 -14.09 6.85
C LYS A 12 8.96 -15.59 7.12
N PRO A 13 8.94 -16.49 6.10
CA PRO A 13 9.07 -17.93 6.34
C PRO A 13 10.40 -18.28 7.04
N ALA A 14 11.51 -17.71 6.57
CA ALA A 14 12.83 -18.00 7.14
C ALA A 14 13.02 -17.40 8.55
N VAL A 15 12.38 -16.26 8.85
CA VAL A 15 12.34 -15.68 10.20
C VAL A 15 11.53 -16.58 11.13
N GLY A 16 10.36 -17.07 10.69
CA GLY A 16 9.53 -18.01 11.44
C GLY A 16 10.26 -19.29 11.77
N GLU A 17 10.84 -19.94 10.76
CA GLU A 17 11.60 -21.18 10.92
C GLU A 17 12.87 -20.96 11.76
N GLY A 18 13.66 -19.93 11.45
CA GLY A 18 14.95 -19.70 12.11
C GLY A 18 14.85 -19.24 13.57
N LEU A 19 13.72 -18.68 13.97
CA LEU A 19 13.49 -18.18 15.34
C LEU A 19 12.40 -18.98 16.08
N GLY A 20 11.80 -19.99 15.44
CA GLY A 20 10.73 -20.80 16.04
C GLY A 20 9.45 -19.98 16.33
N LEU A 21 9.12 -19.00 15.50
CA LEU A 21 7.97 -18.12 15.69
C LEU A 21 6.74 -18.65 14.97
N ALA A 22 5.62 -18.70 15.69
CA ALA A 22 4.31 -19.01 15.11
C ALA A 22 3.81 -17.89 14.17
N ASN A 23 2.89 -18.21 13.25
CA ASN A 23 2.32 -17.23 12.32
C ASN A 23 1.58 -16.10 13.06
N SER A 24 0.94 -16.39 14.18
CA SER A 24 0.34 -15.37 15.06
C SER A 24 1.36 -14.34 15.56
N GLN A 25 2.57 -14.76 15.90
CA GLN A 25 3.67 -13.87 16.33
C GLN A 25 4.24 -13.06 15.15
N LEU A 26 4.37 -13.69 13.98
CA LEU A 26 4.75 -13.00 12.75
C LEU A 26 3.70 -11.97 12.33
N GLY A 27 2.42 -12.29 12.50
CA GLY A 27 1.30 -11.35 12.29
C GLY A 27 1.29 -10.18 13.28
N ALA A 28 1.73 -10.39 14.52
CA ALA A 28 1.90 -9.32 15.49
C ALA A 28 3.00 -8.31 15.08
N ILE A 29 4.06 -8.79 14.41
CA ILE A 29 5.10 -7.90 13.84
C ILE A 29 4.49 -7.02 12.71
N ASP A 30 3.66 -7.60 11.82
CA ASP A 30 2.92 -6.81 10.82
C ASP A 30 2.01 -5.76 11.48
N LEU A 31 1.28 -6.17 12.53
CA LEU A 31 0.41 -5.25 13.27
C LEU A 31 1.19 -4.09 13.88
N ALA A 32 2.32 -4.36 14.53
CA ALA A 32 3.17 -3.33 15.12
C ALA A 32 3.61 -2.30 14.06
N PHE A 33 4.07 -2.76 12.89
CA PHE A 33 4.45 -1.89 11.80
C PHE A 33 3.28 -1.05 11.29
N MET A 34 2.14 -1.67 10.97
CA MET A 34 1.00 -1.00 10.37
C MET A 34 0.35 0.01 11.33
N THR A 35 0.26 -0.32 12.62
CA THR A 35 -0.27 0.58 13.64
C THR A 35 0.62 1.81 13.81
N MET A 36 1.92 1.62 13.94
CA MET A 36 2.87 2.73 14.07
C MET A 36 2.98 3.55 12.78
N TYR A 37 2.86 2.92 11.62
CA TYR A 37 2.77 3.60 10.34
C TYR A 37 1.51 4.48 10.26
N ALA A 38 0.35 3.97 10.65
CA ALA A 38 -0.90 4.72 10.68
C ALA A 38 -0.85 5.90 11.65
N ALA A 39 -0.37 5.67 12.89
CA ALA A 39 -0.17 6.74 13.88
C ALA A 39 0.81 7.81 13.36
N GLY A 40 1.88 7.37 12.72
CA GLY A 40 2.89 8.24 12.13
C GLY A 40 2.36 9.11 10.99
N GLN A 41 1.35 8.68 10.23
CA GLN A 41 0.74 9.52 9.19
C GLN A 41 0.12 10.81 9.77
N PHE A 42 -0.50 10.73 10.94
CA PHE A 42 -1.05 11.91 11.62
C PHE A 42 0.05 12.81 12.17
N VAL A 43 1.04 12.23 12.84
CA VAL A 43 2.17 12.97 13.43
C VAL A 43 3.01 13.63 12.33
N ASN A 44 3.39 12.87 11.31
CA ASN A 44 4.24 13.36 10.22
C ASN A 44 3.49 14.28 9.24
N GLY A 45 2.15 14.17 9.16
CA GLY A 45 1.33 15.16 8.47
C GLY A 45 1.48 16.55 9.10
N ALA A 46 1.34 16.63 10.42
CA ALA A 46 1.51 17.89 11.17
C ALA A 46 2.98 18.39 11.18
N LEU A 47 3.95 17.48 11.30
CA LEU A 47 5.38 17.82 11.22
C LEU A 47 5.79 18.27 9.81
N GLY A 48 5.22 17.67 8.77
CA GLY A 48 5.49 18.01 7.37
C GLY A 48 5.14 19.45 7.00
N ASP A 49 4.19 20.06 7.72
CA ASP A 49 3.87 21.49 7.54
C ASP A 49 4.92 22.42 8.16
N ARG A 50 5.61 21.97 9.21
CA ARG A 50 6.55 22.77 10.00
C ARG A 50 8.02 22.50 9.67
N MET A 51 8.34 21.32 9.17
CA MET A 51 9.70 20.90 8.86
C MET A 51 9.94 20.85 7.35
N SER A 52 11.22 20.95 6.95
CA SER A 52 11.58 20.75 5.55
C SER A 52 11.38 19.28 5.15
N VAL A 53 10.90 19.06 3.93
CA VAL A 53 10.73 17.72 3.35
C VAL A 53 12.06 16.95 3.37
N LYS A 54 13.15 17.63 3.03
CA LYS A 54 14.51 17.07 3.03
C LYS A 54 14.89 16.48 4.38
N LEU A 55 14.67 17.23 5.46
CA LEU A 55 15.01 16.80 6.81
C LEU A 55 14.09 15.67 7.29
N LEU A 56 12.78 15.83 7.13
CA LEU A 56 11.79 14.86 7.62
C LEU A 56 11.92 13.51 6.91
N VAL A 57 11.97 13.51 5.58
CA VAL A 57 12.12 12.27 4.79
C VAL A 57 13.50 11.68 4.96
N GLY A 58 14.56 12.50 4.94
CA GLY A 58 15.93 12.03 5.12
C GLY A 58 16.14 11.35 6.48
N ALA A 59 15.67 11.97 7.57
CA ALA A 59 15.71 11.38 8.90
C ALA A 59 14.87 10.08 8.98
N GLY A 60 13.67 10.09 8.37
CA GLY A 60 12.83 8.89 8.29
C GLY A 60 13.50 7.75 7.51
N MET A 61 14.20 8.06 6.41
CA MET A 61 14.95 7.06 5.65
C MET A 61 16.09 6.45 6.48
N LEU A 62 16.90 7.28 7.14
CA LEU A 62 18.00 6.81 7.98
C LEU A 62 17.50 6.01 9.19
N ALA A 63 16.42 6.45 9.84
CA ALA A 63 15.78 5.70 10.92
C ALA A 63 15.24 4.35 10.44
N SER A 64 14.61 4.30 9.26
CA SER A 64 14.14 3.05 8.64
C SER A 64 15.29 2.09 8.37
N VAL A 65 16.43 2.58 7.85
CA VAL A 65 17.65 1.78 7.65
C VAL A 65 18.15 1.21 8.98
N ALA A 66 18.30 2.06 9.99
CA ALA A 66 18.80 1.65 11.32
C ALA A 66 17.89 0.57 11.95
N MET A 67 16.57 0.75 11.89
CA MET A 67 15.58 -0.21 12.42
C MET A 67 15.55 -1.51 11.63
N THR A 68 15.73 -1.45 10.32
CA THR A 68 15.81 -2.66 9.47
C THR A 68 17.07 -3.47 9.80
N VAL A 69 18.21 -2.82 9.99
CA VAL A 69 19.44 -3.49 10.41
C VAL A 69 19.29 -4.07 11.83
N ALA A 70 18.75 -3.30 12.77
CA ALA A 70 18.50 -3.75 14.13
C ALA A 70 17.56 -4.97 14.18
N PHE A 71 16.54 -5.00 13.33
CA PHE A 71 15.65 -6.16 13.16
C PHE A 71 16.45 -7.39 12.70
N GLY A 72 17.27 -7.26 11.65
CA GLY A 72 18.10 -8.35 11.13
C GLY A 72 19.13 -8.89 12.13
N LEU A 73 19.58 -8.07 13.07
CA LEU A 73 20.50 -8.49 14.16
C LEU A 73 19.77 -9.15 15.35
N SER A 74 18.46 -8.96 15.47
CA SER A 74 17.69 -9.42 16.62
C SER A 74 17.17 -10.85 16.46
N SER A 75 16.94 -11.50 17.61
CA SER A 75 16.33 -12.84 17.67
C SER A 75 15.17 -12.92 18.68
N ALA A 76 14.96 -11.87 19.49
CA ALA A 76 13.92 -11.84 20.51
C ALA A 76 12.66 -11.15 19.96
N LEU A 77 11.50 -11.80 20.06
CA LEU A 77 10.22 -11.26 19.57
C LEU A 77 9.91 -9.84 20.05
N PRO A 78 10.10 -9.46 21.33
CA PRO A 78 9.84 -8.09 21.79
C PRO A 78 10.68 -7.04 21.04
N LEU A 79 11.96 -7.33 20.76
CA LEU A 79 12.84 -6.44 20.01
C LEU A 79 12.40 -6.35 18.53
N LEU A 80 12.00 -7.47 17.92
CA LEU A 80 11.46 -7.49 16.56
C LEU A 80 10.20 -6.62 16.44
N LEU A 81 9.28 -6.70 17.41
CA LEU A 81 8.08 -5.86 17.48
C LEU A 81 8.43 -4.36 17.58
N VAL A 82 9.37 -4.01 18.49
CA VAL A 82 9.79 -2.62 18.71
C VAL A 82 10.48 -2.06 17.46
N PHE A 83 11.47 -2.76 16.94
CA PHE A 83 12.21 -2.25 15.77
C PHE A 83 11.33 -2.16 14.51
N TRP A 84 10.45 -3.14 14.31
CA TRP A 84 9.54 -3.10 13.17
C TRP A 84 8.44 -2.05 13.33
N GLY A 85 7.95 -1.81 14.54
CA GLY A 85 7.04 -0.72 14.87
C GLY A 85 7.67 0.65 14.60
N ILE A 86 8.89 0.89 15.11
CA ILE A 86 9.61 2.16 14.86
C ILE A 86 9.91 2.33 13.37
N ASN A 87 10.23 1.24 12.65
CA ASN A 87 10.39 1.28 11.20
C ASN A 87 9.09 1.74 10.51
N GLY A 88 7.91 1.29 10.97
CA GLY A 88 6.62 1.76 10.48
C GLY A 88 6.44 3.27 10.67
N LEU A 89 6.74 3.78 11.87
CA LEU A 89 6.71 5.21 12.16
C LEU A 89 7.68 6.00 11.27
N ALA A 90 8.91 5.52 11.08
CA ALA A 90 9.91 6.15 10.23
C ALA A 90 9.46 6.21 8.76
N GLN A 91 8.85 5.15 8.25
CA GLN A 91 8.38 5.08 6.87
C GLN A 91 7.15 5.95 6.59
N SER A 92 6.37 6.29 7.61
CA SER A 92 5.19 7.15 7.46
C SER A 92 5.54 8.59 7.06
N THR A 93 6.80 9.02 7.21
CA THR A 93 7.29 10.35 6.76
C THR A 93 7.27 10.49 5.23
N GLY A 94 7.29 9.38 4.48
CA GLY A 94 7.52 9.39 3.04
C GLY A 94 6.36 9.94 2.23
N TRP A 95 5.14 9.40 2.40
CA TRP A 95 4.03 9.68 1.52
C TRP A 95 3.62 11.15 1.52
N THR A 96 3.27 11.68 2.68
CA THR A 96 2.77 13.05 2.84
C THR A 96 3.79 14.10 2.39
N SER A 97 5.06 13.88 2.73
CA SER A 97 6.15 14.78 2.39
C SER A 97 6.49 14.76 0.90
N CYS A 98 6.49 13.59 0.25
CA CYS A 98 6.72 13.49 -1.19
C CYS A 98 5.58 14.15 -1.97
N VAL A 99 4.31 13.96 -1.55
CA VAL A 99 3.16 14.64 -2.16
C VAL A 99 3.32 16.15 -2.04
N LYS A 100 3.72 16.68 -0.87
CA LYS A 100 4.00 18.10 -0.67
C LYS A 100 5.10 18.61 -1.61
N SER A 101 6.20 17.86 -1.75
CA SER A 101 7.28 18.25 -2.66
C SER A 101 6.81 18.31 -4.12
N MET A 102 6.01 17.32 -4.55
CA MET A 102 5.44 17.33 -5.91
C MET A 102 4.45 18.49 -6.10
N ASP A 103 3.66 18.81 -5.07
CA ASP A 103 2.75 19.96 -5.08
C ASP A 103 3.50 21.28 -5.32
N ASN A 104 4.71 21.40 -4.80
CA ASN A 104 5.55 22.58 -4.98
C ASN A 104 6.19 22.66 -6.39
N TRP A 105 6.55 21.51 -6.99
CA TRP A 105 7.29 21.45 -8.25
C TRP A 105 6.42 21.44 -9.51
N PHE A 106 5.16 20.99 -9.40
CA PHE A 106 4.29 20.81 -10.56
C PHE A 106 3.04 21.69 -10.47
N SER A 107 2.68 22.29 -11.60
CA SER A 107 1.45 23.07 -11.71
C SER A 107 0.20 22.21 -11.53
N SER A 108 -0.92 22.85 -11.17
CA SER A 108 -2.23 22.18 -11.02
C SER A 108 -2.67 21.41 -12.27
N ARG A 109 -2.17 21.79 -13.46
CA ARG A 109 -2.47 21.14 -14.73
C ARG A 109 -1.73 19.81 -14.92
N GLU A 110 -0.47 19.73 -14.46
CA GLU A 110 0.41 18.58 -14.67
C GLU A 110 0.34 17.59 -13.51
N ARG A 111 -0.04 18.08 -12.34
CA ARG A 111 -0.05 17.32 -11.08
C ARG A 111 -0.77 15.99 -11.17
N GLY A 112 -1.92 15.94 -11.87
CA GLY A 112 -2.67 14.69 -12.05
C GLY A 112 -1.87 13.63 -12.81
N THR A 113 -1.21 14.02 -13.91
CA THR A 113 -0.40 13.10 -14.74
C THR A 113 0.84 12.64 -13.98
N VAL A 114 1.54 13.58 -13.33
CA VAL A 114 2.75 13.28 -12.54
C VAL A 114 2.42 12.35 -11.36
N MET A 115 1.36 12.62 -10.62
CA MET A 115 0.91 11.77 -9.51
C MET A 115 0.47 10.40 -9.99
N GLY A 116 -0.20 10.30 -11.15
CA GLY A 116 -0.54 9.04 -11.78
C GLY A 116 0.69 8.20 -12.11
N PHE A 117 1.67 8.80 -12.77
CA PHE A 117 2.95 8.14 -13.08
C PHE A 117 3.72 7.75 -11.80
N TRP A 118 3.83 8.68 -10.86
CA TRP A 118 4.50 8.42 -9.60
C TRP A 118 3.87 7.28 -8.79
N SER A 119 2.54 7.14 -8.86
CA SER A 119 1.83 6.07 -8.16
C SER A 119 2.16 4.66 -8.69
N THR A 120 2.70 4.54 -9.91
CA THR A 120 3.13 3.23 -10.45
C THR A 120 4.37 2.67 -9.76
N ASN A 121 5.13 3.52 -9.06
CA ASN A 121 6.35 3.11 -8.37
C ASN A 121 6.09 2.06 -7.28
N PHE A 122 4.89 2.01 -6.69
CA PHE A 122 4.58 1.06 -5.61
C PHE A 122 4.78 -0.38 -6.06
N GLN A 123 4.23 -0.73 -7.21
CA GLN A 123 4.31 -2.09 -7.73
C GLN A 123 5.68 -2.37 -8.35
N ALA A 124 6.21 -1.41 -9.12
CA ALA A 124 7.51 -1.58 -9.77
C ALA A 124 8.66 -1.74 -8.74
N VAL A 125 8.73 -0.82 -7.77
CA VAL A 125 9.73 -0.91 -6.70
C VAL A 125 9.42 -2.05 -5.74
N GLY A 126 8.14 -2.35 -5.51
CA GLY A 126 7.71 -3.52 -4.73
C GLY A 126 8.25 -4.82 -5.30
N PHE A 127 8.14 -5.00 -6.61
CA PHE A 127 8.72 -6.15 -7.34
C PHE A 127 10.24 -6.21 -7.17
N VAL A 128 10.96 -5.14 -7.48
CA VAL A 128 12.43 -5.09 -7.37
C VAL A 128 12.90 -5.38 -5.94
N ALA A 129 12.24 -4.77 -4.94
CA ALA A 129 12.58 -4.97 -3.54
C ALA A 129 12.41 -6.43 -3.09
N ARG A 130 11.36 -7.12 -3.57
CA ARG A 130 11.15 -8.55 -3.28
C ARG A 130 12.21 -9.43 -3.95
N VAL A 131 12.52 -9.16 -5.22
CA VAL A 131 13.56 -9.89 -5.95
C VAL A 131 14.92 -9.74 -5.25
N VAL A 132 15.29 -8.52 -4.86
CA VAL A 132 16.54 -8.27 -4.12
C VAL A 132 16.55 -9.00 -2.77
N ALA A 133 15.46 -8.94 -2.02
CA ALA A 133 15.36 -9.60 -0.73
C ALA A 133 15.43 -11.14 -0.87
N ALA A 134 14.76 -11.71 -1.90
CA ALA A 134 14.79 -13.15 -2.17
C ALA A 134 16.17 -13.62 -2.63
N ALA A 135 16.87 -12.85 -3.45
CA ALA A 135 18.25 -13.15 -3.86
C ALA A 135 19.20 -13.12 -2.65
N ALA A 136 19.09 -12.07 -1.81
CA ALA A 136 19.89 -11.96 -0.59
C ALA A 136 19.65 -13.14 0.37
N LEU A 137 18.39 -13.55 0.51
CA LEU A 137 17.99 -14.72 1.30
C LEU A 137 18.66 -16.00 0.77
N GLY A 138 18.60 -16.22 -0.55
CA GLY A 138 19.11 -17.43 -1.16
C GLY A 138 20.65 -17.54 -1.11
N TRP A 139 21.36 -16.41 -1.17
CA TRP A 139 22.83 -16.42 -1.20
C TRP A 139 23.47 -16.39 0.19
N TYR A 140 22.88 -15.67 1.14
CA TYR A 140 23.53 -15.34 2.41
C TYR A 140 22.66 -15.63 3.63
N GLY A 141 21.42 -16.10 3.43
CA GLY A 141 20.47 -16.38 4.52
C GLY A 141 19.58 -15.18 4.89
N TRP A 142 18.60 -15.43 5.77
CA TRP A 142 17.50 -14.51 6.01
C TRP A 142 17.90 -13.14 6.59
N ARG A 143 18.97 -13.07 7.37
CA ARG A 143 19.45 -11.79 7.92
C ARG A 143 19.90 -10.82 6.82
N TYR A 144 20.50 -11.32 5.77
CA TYR A 144 20.96 -10.52 4.64
C TYR A 144 19.80 -9.98 3.79
N SER A 145 18.60 -10.60 3.86
CA SER A 145 17.38 -10.03 3.30
C SER A 145 17.01 -8.68 3.91
N PHE A 146 17.54 -8.35 5.09
CA PHE A 146 17.40 -7.05 5.74
C PHE A 146 18.60 -6.14 5.47
N PHE A 147 19.83 -6.68 5.54
CA PHE A 147 21.04 -5.87 5.43
C PHE A 147 21.27 -5.32 4.01
N ILE A 148 21.08 -6.12 2.97
CA ILE A 148 21.27 -5.67 1.58
C ILE A 148 20.25 -4.61 1.17
N PRO A 149 18.93 -4.79 1.37
CA PRO A 149 17.95 -3.72 1.13
C PRO A 149 18.17 -2.47 1.98
N ALA A 150 18.64 -2.63 3.23
CA ALA A 150 18.97 -1.49 4.09
C ALA A 150 20.18 -0.70 3.55
N ALA A 151 21.22 -1.37 3.05
CA ALA A 151 22.37 -0.72 2.42
C ALA A 151 21.98 0.04 1.15
N MET A 152 21.11 -0.56 0.30
CA MET A 152 20.57 0.13 -0.88
C MET A 152 19.75 1.36 -0.48
N MET A 153 18.88 1.22 0.51
CA MET A 153 18.09 2.34 1.04
C MET A 153 18.98 3.43 1.63
N PHE A 154 20.07 3.07 2.29
CA PHE A 154 21.04 4.02 2.82
C PHE A 154 21.68 4.85 1.70
N GLY A 155 22.11 4.22 0.60
CA GLY A 155 22.61 4.93 -0.57
C GLY A 155 21.58 5.91 -1.14
N VAL A 156 20.32 5.48 -1.26
CA VAL A 156 19.22 6.35 -1.72
C VAL A 156 18.98 7.49 -0.72
N ALA A 157 19.06 7.25 0.59
CA ALA A 157 18.89 8.29 1.62
C ALA A 157 19.98 9.36 1.50
N LEU A 158 21.24 8.96 1.33
CA LEU A 158 22.35 9.91 1.14
C LEU A 158 22.17 10.73 -0.13
N THR A 159 21.81 10.10 -1.24
CA THR A 159 21.51 10.78 -2.51
C THR A 159 20.35 11.77 -2.35
N PHE A 160 19.26 11.35 -1.68
CA PHE A 160 18.13 12.23 -1.41
C PHE A 160 18.55 13.43 -0.54
N ILE A 161 19.28 13.20 0.55
CA ILE A 161 19.75 14.28 1.43
C ILE A 161 20.71 15.21 0.71
N ALA A 162 21.56 14.73 -0.18
CA ALA A 162 22.50 15.54 -0.93
C ALA A 162 21.78 16.43 -1.97
N PHE A 163 20.91 15.86 -2.79
CA PHE A 163 20.42 16.48 -4.02
C PHE A 163 18.97 16.98 -3.97
N HIS A 164 18.16 16.57 -2.96
CA HIS A 164 16.76 16.98 -2.93
C HIS A 164 16.62 18.49 -2.68
N ILE A 165 15.90 19.16 -3.55
CA ILE A 165 15.49 20.57 -3.43
C ILE A 165 13.95 20.58 -3.32
N GLU A 166 13.44 21.22 -2.30
CA GLU A 166 12.06 21.10 -1.84
C GLU A 166 11.05 21.84 -2.74
N SER A 167 11.50 22.93 -3.37
CA SER A 167 10.65 23.74 -4.25
C SER A 167 11.49 24.52 -5.28
N PRO A 168 10.88 24.98 -6.40
CA PRO A 168 11.55 25.80 -7.40
C PRO A 168 12.19 27.06 -6.80
N GLU A 169 11.51 27.71 -5.86
CA GLU A 169 12.01 28.96 -5.25
C GLU A 169 13.31 28.73 -4.46
N LYS A 170 13.43 27.56 -3.80
CA LYS A 170 14.68 27.16 -3.12
C LYS A 170 15.81 26.83 -4.09
N ALA A 171 15.48 26.58 -5.36
CA ALA A 171 16.43 26.41 -6.47
C ALA A 171 16.75 27.72 -7.19
N GLY A 172 16.16 28.83 -6.78
CA GLY A 172 16.32 30.14 -7.47
C GLY A 172 15.46 30.29 -8.73
N LEU A 173 14.43 29.44 -8.88
CA LEU A 173 13.50 29.45 -10.02
C LEU A 173 12.16 30.08 -9.60
N PRO A 174 11.37 30.61 -10.55
CA PRO A 174 10.03 31.10 -10.25
C PRO A 174 9.10 29.95 -9.82
N PRO A 175 8.02 30.23 -9.05
CA PRO A 175 7.02 29.26 -8.71
C PRO A 175 6.44 28.56 -9.94
N ALA A 176 6.12 27.27 -9.84
CA ALA A 176 5.62 26.48 -10.98
C ALA A 176 4.36 27.08 -11.64
N GLU A 177 3.44 27.64 -10.87
CA GLU A 177 2.22 28.28 -11.41
C GLU A 177 2.53 29.59 -12.17
N GLU A 178 3.55 30.34 -11.75
CA GLU A 178 3.98 31.57 -12.42
C GLU A 178 4.63 31.28 -13.78
N PHE A 179 5.43 30.18 -13.85
CA PHE A 179 6.03 29.74 -15.10
C PHE A 179 4.99 29.48 -16.21
N TYR A 180 3.78 29.02 -15.83
CA TYR A 180 2.66 28.80 -16.76
C TYR A 180 1.71 30.00 -16.89
N GLY A 181 2.10 31.20 -16.39
CA GLY A 181 1.33 32.44 -16.54
C GLY A 181 0.01 32.46 -15.76
N ARG A 182 -0.09 31.69 -14.68
CA ARG A 182 -1.26 31.65 -13.79
C ARG A 182 -0.87 32.10 -12.39
N GLY A 183 -1.53 33.15 -11.90
CA GLY A 183 -1.44 33.50 -10.49
C GLY A 183 -1.86 32.34 -9.60
N ARG A 184 -1.20 32.18 -8.45
CA ARG A 184 -1.49 31.15 -7.42
C ARG A 184 -2.99 31.17 -7.14
N ALA A 185 -3.68 30.09 -7.47
CA ALA A 185 -5.09 29.96 -7.12
C ALA A 185 -5.18 30.10 -5.59
N ALA A 186 -5.84 31.16 -5.12
CA ALA A 186 -6.00 31.41 -3.70
C ALA A 186 -6.65 30.17 -3.09
N ALA A 187 -5.99 29.58 -2.08
CA ALA A 187 -6.58 28.54 -1.27
C ALA A 187 -7.91 29.12 -0.75
N ARG A 188 -9.04 28.54 -1.17
CA ARG A 188 -10.33 28.95 -0.64
C ARG A 188 -10.30 28.73 0.87
N PRO A 189 -10.53 29.75 1.70
CA PRO A 189 -10.70 29.55 3.12
C PRO A 189 -11.97 28.71 3.30
N ALA A 190 -11.79 27.45 3.61
CA ALA A 190 -12.88 26.59 3.98
C ALA A 190 -13.41 27.08 5.35
N SER A 191 -14.72 27.29 5.45
CA SER A 191 -15.43 27.22 6.73
C SER A 191 -15.39 25.74 7.17
N ALA A 192 -14.23 25.33 7.71
CA ALA A 192 -13.84 23.92 7.83
C ALA A 192 -14.81 23.07 8.66
N ASN A 193 -15.46 23.64 9.65
CA ASN A 193 -16.20 22.83 10.63
C ASN A 193 -17.58 22.35 10.13
N SER A 194 -18.32 23.13 9.35
CA SER A 194 -19.66 22.74 8.88
C SER A 194 -19.59 21.73 7.72
N GLU A 195 -18.61 21.85 6.83
CA GLU A 195 -18.41 20.94 5.71
C GLU A 195 -17.86 19.58 6.17
N THR A 196 -16.93 19.56 7.12
CA THR A 196 -16.42 18.32 7.75
C THR A 196 -17.55 17.54 8.43
N ALA A 197 -18.39 18.21 9.20
CA ALA A 197 -19.54 17.56 9.85
C ALA A 197 -20.56 17.01 8.84
N ARG A 198 -20.80 17.71 7.73
CA ARG A 198 -21.66 17.25 6.63
C ARG A 198 -21.08 16.00 5.96
N LEU A 199 -19.77 15.99 5.67
CA LEU A 199 -19.08 14.86 5.07
C LEU A 199 -19.11 13.63 5.97
N LEU A 200 -18.83 13.77 7.27
CA LEU A 200 -18.87 12.67 8.23
C LEU A 200 -20.27 12.06 8.39
N ARG A 201 -21.34 12.81 8.06
CA ARG A 201 -22.71 12.29 8.00
C ARG A 201 -23.10 11.69 6.65
N SER A 202 -22.23 11.77 5.64
CA SER A 202 -22.52 11.26 4.30
C SER A 202 -22.46 9.73 4.25
N PRO A 203 -23.54 9.03 3.87
CA PRO A 203 -23.51 7.58 3.68
C PRO A 203 -22.51 7.14 2.60
N ALA A 204 -22.27 7.98 1.58
CA ALA A 204 -21.32 7.70 0.51
C ALA A 204 -19.89 7.60 1.03
N LEU A 205 -19.49 8.47 1.99
CA LEU A 205 -18.18 8.42 2.62
C LEU A 205 -17.97 7.10 3.37
N TRP A 206 -18.94 6.68 4.16
CA TRP A 206 -18.84 5.44 4.94
C TRP A 206 -18.89 4.19 4.07
N ARG A 207 -19.74 4.16 3.04
CA ARG A 207 -19.75 3.07 2.06
C ARG A 207 -18.39 2.90 1.40
N MET A 208 -17.77 4.02 0.99
CA MET A 208 -16.42 4.01 0.40
C MET A 208 -15.36 3.57 1.42
N GLY A 209 -15.42 4.11 2.64
CA GLY A 209 -14.45 3.80 3.69
C GLY A 209 -14.48 2.33 4.12
N VAL A 210 -15.68 1.76 4.32
CA VAL A 210 -15.84 0.32 4.65
C VAL A 210 -15.39 -0.55 3.47
N SER A 211 -15.74 -0.15 2.25
CA SER A 211 -15.25 -0.86 1.06
C SER A 211 -13.72 -0.85 1.00
N TYR A 212 -13.11 0.29 1.29
CA TYR A 212 -11.67 0.43 1.26
C TYR A 212 -10.97 -0.33 2.41
N PHE A 213 -11.60 -0.40 3.60
CA PHE A 213 -11.14 -1.30 4.67
C PHE A 213 -11.01 -2.76 4.20
N CYS A 214 -12.08 -3.29 3.59
CA CYS A 214 -12.08 -4.67 3.10
C CYS A 214 -11.08 -4.89 1.96
N VAL A 215 -11.03 -3.98 1.00
CA VAL A 215 -10.10 -4.06 -0.14
C VAL A 215 -8.64 -4.02 0.31
N THR A 216 -8.31 -3.14 1.28
CA THR A 216 -6.96 -3.07 1.83
C THR A 216 -6.62 -4.27 2.70
N PHE A 217 -7.59 -4.82 3.46
CA PHE A 217 -7.39 -6.08 4.17
C PHE A 217 -6.97 -7.19 3.20
N VAL A 218 -7.72 -7.40 2.11
CA VAL A 218 -7.41 -8.41 1.08
C VAL A 218 -6.06 -8.18 0.45
N ARG A 219 -5.78 -6.94 0.04
CA ARG A 219 -4.52 -6.56 -0.59
C ARG A 219 -3.32 -6.81 0.31
N TYR A 220 -3.38 -6.35 1.57
CA TYR A 220 -2.26 -6.49 2.51
C TYR A 220 -2.12 -7.94 3.01
N ALA A 221 -3.22 -8.70 3.12
CA ALA A 221 -3.15 -10.13 3.40
C ALA A 221 -2.30 -10.86 2.35
N LEU A 222 -2.58 -10.61 1.06
CA LEU A 222 -1.77 -11.17 -0.03
C LEU A 222 -0.33 -10.64 0.00
N MET A 223 -0.15 -9.33 0.18
CA MET A 223 1.18 -8.72 0.18
C MET A 223 2.09 -9.25 1.30
N CYS A 224 1.55 -9.44 2.50
CA CYS A 224 2.32 -9.83 3.69
C CYS A 224 2.48 -11.34 3.84
N TRP A 225 1.55 -12.15 3.31
CA TRP A 225 1.50 -13.58 3.58
C TRP A 225 1.74 -14.47 2.38
N LEU A 226 1.85 -13.91 1.16
CA LEU A 226 1.97 -14.71 -0.05
C LEU A 226 3.22 -15.61 -0.04
N ALA A 227 4.37 -15.10 0.40
CA ALA A 227 5.59 -15.89 0.49
C ALA A 227 5.43 -17.05 1.51
N MET A 228 4.76 -16.77 2.65
CA MET A 228 4.47 -17.80 3.66
C MET A 228 3.51 -18.86 3.16
N TYR A 229 2.43 -18.46 2.47
CA TYR A 229 1.51 -19.39 1.81
C TYR A 229 2.22 -20.29 0.79
N LEU A 230 3.09 -19.72 -0.04
CA LEU A 230 3.86 -20.48 -1.02
C LEU A 230 4.82 -21.48 -0.36
N TYR A 231 5.42 -21.08 0.75
CA TYR A 231 6.32 -21.94 1.53
C TYR A 231 5.56 -23.07 2.23
N GLU A 232 4.60 -22.74 3.11
CA GLU A 232 3.95 -23.75 3.98
C GLU A 232 2.90 -24.60 3.24
N LYS A 233 2.13 -24.00 2.32
CA LYS A 233 1.04 -24.71 1.63
C LYS A 233 1.48 -25.36 0.34
N MET A 234 2.30 -24.64 -0.45
CA MET A 234 2.71 -25.13 -1.77
C MET A 234 4.03 -25.88 -1.75
N GLY A 235 4.75 -25.91 -0.62
CA GLY A 235 6.00 -26.65 -0.43
C GLY A 235 7.20 -26.09 -1.20
N PHE A 236 7.15 -24.83 -1.61
CA PHE A 236 8.31 -24.20 -2.24
C PHE A 236 9.43 -23.98 -1.22
N SER A 237 10.69 -23.96 -1.67
CA SER A 237 11.77 -23.48 -0.82
C SER A 237 11.53 -22.03 -0.42
N VAL A 238 12.09 -21.59 0.69
CA VAL A 238 11.95 -20.22 1.20
C VAL A 238 12.35 -19.19 0.14
N THR A 239 13.47 -19.44 -0.57
CA THR A 239 13.97 -18.57 -1.65
C THR A 239 13.01 -18.55 -2.84
N ALA A 240 12.52 -19.70 -3.30
CA ALA A 240 11.56 -19.79 -4.41
C ALA A 240 10.24 -19.10 -4.06
N SER A 241 9.75 -19.23 -2.83
CA SER A 241 8.56 -18.54 -2.33
C SER A 241 8.73 -17.01 -2.40
N GLY A 242 9.90 -16.51 -2.03
CA GLY A 242 10.25 -15.10 -2.14
C GLY A 242 10.18 -14.59 -3.58
N PHE A 243 10.85 -15.27 -4.52
CA PHE A 243 10.83 -14.88 -5.93
C PHE A 243 9.43 -14.97 -6.54
N GLN A 244 8.71 -16.06 -6.29
CA GLN A 244 7.36 -16.22 -6.83
C GLN A 244 6.37 -15.21 -6.26
N SER A 245 6.56 -14.76 -5.02
CA SER A 245 5.73 -13.71 -4.42
C SER A 245 5.91 -12.33 -5.07
N ALA A 246 6.99 -12.13 -5.84
CA ALA A 246 7.25 -10.88 -6.54
C ALA A 246 6.43 -10.74 -7.83
N ALA A 247 6.23 -11.80 -8.61
CA ALA A 247 5.59 -11.73 -9.92
C ALA A 247 4.16 -11.12 -9.91
N PRO A 248 3.28 -11.41 -8.93
CA PRO A 248 1.96 -10.79 -8.84
C PRO A 248 1.98 -9.26 -8.70
N GLU A 249 3.04 -8.67 -8.12
CA GLU A 249 3.16 -7.21 -8.03
C GLU A 249 3.17 -6.54 -9.42
N LEU A 250 3.83 -7.16 -10.40
CA LEU A 250 3.82 -6.67 -11.79
C LEU A 250 2.41 -6.78 -12.41
N ALA A 251 1.70 -7.87 -12.16
CA ALA A 251 0.32 -8.01 -12.63
C ALA A 251 -0.58 -6.92 -12.04
N GLY A 252 -0.37 -6.54 -10.78
CA GLY A 252 -1.07 -5.43 -10.12
C GLY A 252 -0.83 -4.08 -10.80
N LEU A 253 0.39 -3.83 -11.29
CA LEU A 253 0.70 -2.61 -12.07
C LEU A 253 -0.22 -2.51 -13.31
N PHE A 254 -0.31 -3.57 -14.09
CA PHE A 254 -1.18 -3.61 -15.26
C PHE A 254 -2.66 -3.48 -14.88
N GLY A 255 -3.08 -4.05 -13.74
CA GLY A 255 -4.44 -3.93 -13.20
C GLY A 255 -4.82 -2.48 -12.90
N THR A 256 -3.90 -1.71 -12.31
CA THR A 256 -4.11 -0.28 -12.03
C THR A 256 -4.31 0.52 -13.32
N VAL A 257 -3.43 0.31 -14.31
CA VAL A 257 -3.50 1.02 -15.61
C VAL A 257 -4.77 0.62 -16.37
N ALA A 258 -5.08 -0.68 -16.41
CA ALA A 258 -6.28 -1.18 -17.08
C ALA A 258 -7.56 -0.63 -16.47
N ALA A 259 -7.65 -0.55 -15.13
CA ALA A 259 -8.82 0.00 -14.44
C ALA A 259 -9.06 1.46 -14.80
N GLY A 260 -8.01 2.29 -14.82
CA GLY A 260 -8.09 3.69 -15.24
C GLY A 260 -8.55 3.82 -16.69
N TYR A 261 -7.87 3.13 -17.60
CA TYR A 261 -8.19 3.15 -19.03
C TYR A 261 -9.63 2.69 -19.34
N VAL A 262 -10.05 1.57 -18.77
CA VAL A 262 -11.39 1.02 -18.96
C VAL A 262 -12.46 1.97 -18.39
N SER A 263 -12.20 2.57 -17.21
CA SER A 263 -13.10 3.54 -16.59
C SER A 263 -13.35 4.74 -17.50
N ASP A 264 -12.28 5.32 -18.04
CA ASP A 264 -12.37 6.55 -18.83
C ASP A 264 -12.91 6.28 -20.23
N ARG A 265 -12.47 5.19 -20.90
CA ARG A 265 -12.81 4.90 -22.29
C ARG A 265 -14.21 4.32 -22.46
N TYR A 266 -14.61 3.36 -21.62
CA TYR A 266 -15.84 2.59 -21.80
C TYR A 266 -16.98 3.02 -20.87
N PHE A 267 -16.65 3.55 -19.69
CA PHE A 267 -17.64 3.90 -18.66
C PHE A 267 -17.78 5.41 -18.43
N LYS A 268 -17.18 6.25 -19.28
CA LYS A 268 -17.26 7.73 -19.18
C LYS A 268 -16.91 8.22 -17.76
N SER A 269 -15.86 7.66 -17.17
CA SER A 269 -15.40 7.93 -15.80
C SER A 269 -16.41 7.54 -14.70
N LYS A 270 -17.39 6.65 -14.99
CA LYS A 270 -18.26 6.03 -13.98
C LYS A 270 -17.48 4.94 -13.23
N ARG A 271 -16.91 5.31 -12.13
CA ARG A 271 -15.90 4.53 -11.40
C ARG A 271 -16.48 3.37 -10.63
N GLY A 272 -17.72 3.50 -10.15
CA GLY A 272 -18.47 2.44 -9.49
C GLY A 272 -18.64 1.19 -10.36
N ALA A 273 -18.86 1.36 -11.66
CA ALA A 273 -19.02 0.25 -12.60
C ALA A 273 -17.77 -0.63 -12.68
N VAL A 274 -16.61 -0.03 -13.01
CA VAL A 274 -15.35 -0.77 -13.18
C VAL A 274 -14.92 -1.42 -11.88
N THR A 275 -15.02 -0.69 -10.77
CA THR A 275 -14.71 -1.21 -9.43
C THR A 275 -15.55 -2.43 -9.09
N THR A 276 -16.88 -2.37 -9.32
CA THR A 276 -17.79 -3.49 -9.06
C THR A 276 -17.47 -4.70 -9.94
N MET A 277 -17.22 -4.50 -11.24
CA MET A 277 -16.89 -5.59 -12.15
C MET A 277 -15.56 -6.28 -11.77
N MET A 278 -14.52 -5.50 -11.45
CA MET A 278 -13.24 -6.06 -11.03
C MET A 278 -13.36 -6.81 -9.69
N LEU A 279 -14.14 -6.29 -8.73
CA LEU A 279 -14.40 -6.98 -7.46
C LEU A 279 -15.22 -8.27 -7.65
N LEU A 280 -16.18 -8.28 -8.57
CA LEU A 280 -16.94 -9.49 -8.91
C LEU A 280 -16.01 -10.56 -9.50
N CYS A 281 -15.20 -10.19 -10.48
CA CYS A 281 -14.19 -11.09 -11.04
C CYS A 281 -13.20 -11.57 -9.97
N LEU A 282 -12.78 -10.68 -9.05
CA LEU A 282 -11.91 -11.05 -7.93
C LEU A 282 -12.54 -12.11 -7.04
N ILE A 283 -13.82 -11.98 -6.68
CA ILE A 283 -14.57 -12.97 -5.88
C ILE A 283 -14.56 -14.34 -6.57
N LEU A 284 -14.82 -14.37 -7.88
CA LEU A 284 -14.82 -15.61 -8.66
C LEU A 284 -13.45 -16.28 -8.68
N VAL A 285 -12.39 -15.50 -8.93
CA VAL A 285 -11.01 -16.02 -8.97
C VAL A 285 -10.57 -16.49 -7.57
N LEU A 286 -10.87 -15.72 -6.51
CA LEU A 286 -10.56 -16.13 -5.13
C LEU A 286 -11.29 -17.42 -4.75
N GLY A 287 -12.56 -17.57 -5.14
CA GLY A 287 -13.33 -18.79 -4.90
C GLY A 287 -12.75 -20.02 -5.63
N ALA A 288 -12.22 -19.82 -6.83
CA ALA A 288 -11.62 -20.88 -7.64
C ALA A 288 -10.14 -21.16 -7.30
N GLN A 289 -9.46 -20.26 -6.57
CA GLN A 289 -8.00 -20.29 -6.42
C GLN A 289 -7.46 -21.59 -5.81
N ASN A 290 -8.14 -22.19 -4.85
CA ASN A 290 -7.72 -23.48 -4.30
C ASN A 290 -7.73 -24.59 -5.36
N GLY A 291 -8.74 -24.61 -6.23
CA GLY A 291 -8.82 -25.53 -7.38
C GLY A 291 -7.75 -25.25 -8.43
N ILE A 292 -7.54 -23.96 -8.74
CA ILE A 292 -6.48 -23.52 -9.67
C ILE A 292 -5.10 -23.92 -9.14
N ALA A 293 -4.83 -23.74 -7.85
CA ALA A 293 -3.58 -24.13 -7.21
C ALA A 293 -3.33 -25.65 -7.26
N ALA A 294 -4.39 -26.45 -7.17
CA ALA A 294 -4.29 -27.92 -7.29
C ALA A 294 -3.89 -28.40 -8.69
N MET A 295 -4.07 -27.56 -9.73
CA MET A 295 -3.64 -27.85 -11.10
C MET A 295 -2.12 -27.75 -11.30
N GLY A 296 -1.41 -27.19 -10.34
CA GLY A 296 0.06 -27.08 -10.33
C GLY A 296 0.60 -25.66 -10.17
N PRO A 297 1.94 -25.53 -10.03
CA PRO A 297 2.58 -24.27 -9.67
C PRO A 297 2.36 -23.13 -10.66
N VAL A 298 2.34 -23.41 -11.96
CA VAL A 298 2.13 -22.41 -13.03
C VAL A 298 0.73 -21.85 -12.95
N TRP A 299 -0.27 -22.69 -12.77
CA TRP A 299 -1.66 -22.29 -12.64
C TRP A 299 -1.90 -21.49 -11.35
N ASN A 300 -1.28 -21.93 -10.24
CA ASN A 300 -1.31 -21.18 -8.99
C ASN A 300 -0.77 -19.76 -9.17
N LEU A 301 0.38 -19.61 -9.83
CA LEU A 301 0.98 -18.30 -10.09
C LEU A 301 0.08 -17.46 -11.01
N ALA A 302 -0.50 -18.05 -12.04
CA ALA A 302 -1.43 -17.34 -12.94
C ALA A 302 -2.66 -16.82 -12.18
N GLY A 303 -3.25 -17.64 -11.30
CA GLY A 303 -4.37 -17.23 -10.45
C GLY A 303 -3.99 -16.10 -9.49
N LEU A 304 -2.81 -16.17 -8.87
CA LEU A 304 -2.29 -15.11 -8.01
C LEU A 304 -2.06 -13.81 -8.78
N CYS A 305 -1.51 -13.87 -9.99
CA CYS A 305 -1.37 -12.71 -10.86
C CYS A 305 -2.74 -12.11 -11.23
N ALA A 306 -3.74 -12.94 -11.53
CA ALA A 306 -5.10 -12.48 -11.79
C ALA A 306 -5.72 -11.79 -10.55
N ILE A 307 -5.53 -12.33 -9.36
CA ILE A 307 -6.00 -11.73 -8.10
C ILE A 307 -5.36 -10.35 -7.88
N TYR A 308 -4.04 -10.23 -8.06
CA TYR A 308 -3.35 -8.95 -7.92
C TYR A 308 -3.77 -7.93 -8.98
N PHE A 309 -3.95 -8.36 -10.22
CA PHE A 309 -4.50 -7.52 -11.28
C PHE A 309 -5.87 -6.96 -10.89
N LEU A 310 -6.77 -7.81 -10.40
CA LEU A 310 -8.14 -7.47 -10.08
C LEU A 310 -8.29 -6.63 -8.82
N ILE A 311 -7.42 -6.78 -7.81
CA ILE A 311 -7.52 -6.01 -6.56
C ILE A 311 -6.90 -4.61 -6.68
N GLN A 312 -5.88 -4.42 -7.52
CA GLN A 312 -5.17 -3.15 -7.61
C GLN A 312 -5.96 -2.06 -8.31
N GLY A 313 -6.81 -2.41 -9.29
CA GLY A 313 -7.71 -1.47 -9.94
C GLY A 313 -8.67 -0.78 -8.95
N PRO A 314 -9.51 -1.54 -8.23
CA PRO A 314 -10.36 -1.01 -7.15
C PRO A 314 -9.58 -0.18 -6.13
N THR A 315 -8.42 -0.65 -5.68
CA THR A 315 -7.58 0.06 -4.72
C THR A 315 -7.22 1.47 -5.21
N SER A 316 -6.74 1.60 -6.44
CA SER A 316 -6.31 2.88 -7.00
C SER A 316 -7.46 3.85 -7.23
N ILE A 317 -8.61 3.34 -7.70
CA ILE A 317 -9.81 4.14 -7.95
C ILE A 317 -10.36 4.69 -6.63
N MET A 318 -10.46 3.86 -5.58
CA MET A 318 -11.04 4.26 -4.29
C MET A 318 -10.22 5.33 -3.57
N VAL A 319 -8.88 5.18 -3.54
CA VAL A 319 -7.99 6.16 -2.87
C VAL A 319 -7.86 7.45 -3.65
N GLY A 320 -7.80 7.35 -4.97
CA GLY A 320 -7.55 8.51 -5.81
C GLY A 320 -8.86 9.27 -6.08
N THR A 321 -9.45 8.90 -7.16
CA THR A 321 -10.47 9.68 -7.83
C THR A 321 -11.85 9.65 -7.19
N ALA A 322 -12.27 8.50 -6.64
CA ALA A 322 -13.57 8.41 -5.99
C ALA A 322 -13.62 9.19 -4.67
N ALA A 323 -12.52 9.21 -3.92
CA ALA A 323 -12.39 10.03 -2.71
C ALA A 323 -12.47 11.53 -3.02
N MET A 324 -11.85 11.96 -4.14
CA MET A 324 -11.93 13.34 -4.62
C MET A 324 -13.36 13.72 -5.04
N ASP A 325 -14.08 12.81 -5.69
CA ASP A 325 -15.47 13.04 -6.14
C ASP A 325 -16.43 13.24 -4.96
N ILE A 326 -16.25 12.50 -3.86
CA ILE A 326 -17.03 12.67 -2.63
C ILE A 326 -16.76 14.04 -1.98
N GLY A 327 -15.53 14.53 -2.07
CA GLY A 327 -15.10 15.81 -1.48
C GLY A 327 -15.33 17.05 -2.35
N ARG A 328 -15.92 16.95 -3.56
CA ARG A 328 -16.06 18.05 -4.54
C ARG A 328 -16.79 19.32 -4.05
N GLY A 329 -17.47 19.30 -2.95
CA GLY A 329 -18.15 20.47 -2.38
C GLY A 329 -17.33 21.23 -1.35
N GLY A 330 -16.11 20.82 -1.07
CA GLY A 330 -15.28 21.21 0.07
C GLY A 330 -15.03 20.01 0.98
N GLY A 331 -13.81 19.91 1.55
CA GLY A 331 -13.45 18.81 2.45
C GLY A 331 -12.90 17.55 1.77
N THR A 332 -12.36 17.66 0.56
CA THR A 332 -11.68 16.54 -0.14
C THR A 332 -10.59 15.92 0.72
N ALA A 333 -9.79 16.73 1.42
CA ALA A 333 -8.76 16.23 2.32
C ALA A 333 -9.33 15.37 3.46
N THR A 334 -10.46 15.78 4.02
CA THR A 334 -11.18 15.02 5.07
C THR A 334 -11.71 13.70 4.51
N ALA A 335 -12.33 13.70 3.33
CA ALA A 335 -12.84 12.49 2.69
C ALA A 335 -11.71 11.48 2.42
N VAL A 336 -10.61 11.94 1.81
CA VAL A 336 -9.42 11.12 1.55
C VAL A 336 -8.81 10.61 2.86
N GLY A 337 -8.72 11.46 3.89
CA GLY A 337 -8.19 11.08 5.20
C GLY A 337 -9.01 9.99 5.90
N VAL A 338 -10.34 10.09 5.90
CA VAL A 338 -11.23 9.08 6.52
C VAL A 338 -11.14 7.76 5.77
N ILE A 339 -11.19 7.79 4.43
CA ILE A 339 -11.12 6.58 3.61
C ILE A 339 -9.76 5.90 3.82
N ASN A 340 -8.65 6.65 3.77
CA ASN A 340 -7.31 6.10 4.00
C ASN A 340 -7.12 5.59 5.43
N GLY A 341 -7.68 6.28 6.43
CA GLY A 341 -7.64 5.83 7.82
C GLY A 341 -8.34 4.49 8.03
N LEU A 342 -9.54 4.32 7.45
CA LEU A 342 -10.24 3.04 7.48
C LEU A 342 -9.48 1.96 6.72
N GLY A 343 -8.88 2.29 5.58
CA GLY A 343 -8.00 1.39 4.86
C GLY A 343 -6.78 0.95 5.65
N ALA A 344 -6.15 1.86 6.39
CA ALA A 344 -5.02 1.53 7.26
C ALA A 344 -5.40 0.55 8.39
N LEU A 345 -6.63 0.69 8.95
CA LEU A 345 -7.16 -0.28 9.90
C LEU A 345 -7.35 -1.67 9.27
N GLY A 346 -7.83 -1.74 8.02
CA GLY A 346 -7.91 -3.00 7.26
C GLY A 346 -6.54 -3.64 7.05
N ALA A 347 -5.55 -2.83 6.66
CA ALA A 347 -4.18 -3.28 6.50
C ALA A 347 -3.53 -3.76 7.81
N ALA A 348 -3.88 -3.16 8.95
CA ALA A 348 -3.39 -3.57 10.25
C ALA A 348 -4.05 -4.86 10.75
N ALA A 349 -5.36 -4.99 10.56
CA ALA A 349 -6.14 -6.13 11.05
C ALA A 349 -5.75 -7.46 10.40
N GLN A 350 -5.27 -7.46 9.14
CA GLN A 350 -4.96 -8.70 8.43
C GLN A 350 -3.82 -9.50 9.11
N GLY A 351 -2.82 -8.84 9.70
CA GLY A 351 -1.68 -9.51 10.33
C GLY A 351 -2.10 -10.52 11.39
N PRO A 352 -2.70 -10.08 12.50
CA PRO A 352 -3.14 -10.99 13.56
C PRO A 352 -4.26 -11.94 13.12
N VAL A 353 -5.17 -11.50 12.25
CA VAL A 353 -6.28 -12.37 11.78
C VAL A 353 -5.73 -13.54 10.95
N ILE A 354 -4.90 -13.27 9.94
CA ILE A 354 -4.32 -14.31 9.09
C ILE A 354 -3.36 -15.19 9.91
N GLY A 355 -2.50 -14.58 10.74
CA GLY A 355 -1.56 -15.31 11.57
C GLY A 355 -2.26 -16.29 12.50
N PHE A 356 -3.26 -15.85 13.25
CA PHE A 356 -4.01 -16.72 14.17
C PHE A 356 -4.78 -17.83 13.43
N LEU A 357 -5.43 -17.50 12.33
CA LEU A 357 -6.21 -18.49 11.58
C LEU A 357 -5.31 -19.52 10.87
N SER A 358 -4.15 -19.10 10.37
CA SER A 358 -3.19 -20.02 9.73
C SER A 358 -2.60 -21.02 10.74
N ASP A 359 -2.29 -20.56 11.97
CA ASP A 359 -1.84 -21.47 13.05
C ASP A 359 -2.92 -22.48 13.41
N LYS A 360 -4.21 -22.08 13.43
CA LYS A 360 -5.30 -22.93 13.90
C LYS A 360 -5.89 -23.83 12.82
N TYR A 361 -6.05 -23.33 11.59
CA TYR A 361 -6.79 -24.00 10.51
C TYR A 361 -5.93 -24.31 9.27
N GLY A 362 -4.65 -23.92 9.29
CA GLY A 362 -3.77 -24.01 8.13
C GLY A 362 -4.18 -23.00 7.04
N TRP A 363 -3.62 -23.16 5.84
CA TRP A 363 -3.77 -22.18 4.73
C TRP A 363 -5.00 -22.42 3.82
N GLY A 364 -5.73 -23.51 4.00
CA GLY A 364 -6.86 -23.86 3.12
C GLY A 364 -8.00 -22.83 3.13
N PHE A 365 -8.16 -22.09 4.23
CA PHE A 365 -9.20 -21.06 4.39
C PHE A 365 -8.84 -19.69 3.79
N LEU A 366 -7.54 -19.43 3.49
CA LEU A 366 -7.07 -18.08 3.13
C LEU A 366 -7.90 -17.43 2.02
N PHE A 367 -7.99 -18.10 0.88
CA PHE A 367 -8.70 -17.52 -0.28
C PHE A 367 -10.21 -17.43 -0.06
N GLN A 368 -10.80 -18.33 0.73
CA GLN A 368 -12.22 -18.23 1.12
C GLN A 368 -12.47 -17.03 2.02
N LEU A 369 -11.60 -16.77 3.01
CA LEU A 369 -11.67 -15.57 3.83
C LEU A 369 -11.56 -14.30 2.96
N LEU A 370 -10.58 -14.25 2.07
CA LEU A 370 -10.40 -13.10 1.17
C LEU A 370 -11.58 -12.93 0.22
N MET A 371 -12.17 -14.01 -0.26
CA MET A 371 -13.39 -13.99 -1.06
C MET A 371 -14.56 -13.37 -0.28
N VAL A 372 -14.81 -13.82 0.95
CA VAL A 372 -15.87 -13.28 1.83
C VAL A 372 -15.64 -11.80 2.10
N MET A 373 -14.39 -11.41 2.42
CA MET A 373 -14.03 -9.99 2.63
C MET A 373 -14.21 -9.13 1.37
N SER A 374 -14.22 -9.72 0.18
CA SER A 374 -14.43 -9.02 -1.09
C SER A 374 -15.91 -8.83 -1.44
N ILE A 375 -16.85 -9.56 -0.79
CA ILE A 375 -18.29 -9.46 -1.06
C ILE A 375 -18.84 -8.09 -0.63
N ALA A 376 -18.52 -7.64 0.58
CA ALA A 376 -19.01 -6.38 1.11
C ALA A 376 -18.64 -5.18 0.20
N PRO A 377 -17.38 -4.97 -0.19
CA PRO A 377 -17.03 -3.87 -1.10
C PRO A 377 -17.67 -4.02 -2.49
N CYS A 378 -17.86 -5.25 -3.00
CA CYS A 378 -18.54 -5.47 -4.27
C CYS A 378 -19.98 -4.99 -4.21
N VAL A 379 -20.74 -5.36 -3.19
CA VAL A 379 -22.14 -4.94 -2.99
C VAL A 379 -22.23 -3.43 -2.78
N LEU A 380 -21.37 -2.85 -1.93
CA LEU A 380 -21.36 -1.42 -1.67
C LEU A 380 -21.04 -0.60 -2.94
N MET A 381 -20.06 -1.05 -3.74
CA MET A 381 -19.72 -0.37 -4.99
C MET A 381 -20.79 -0.55 -6.07
N ALA A 382 -21.51 -1.66 -6.08
CA ALA A 382 -22.67 -1.84 -6.94
C ALA A 382 -23.78 -0.81 -6.65
N THR A 383 -24.00 -0.46 -5.36
CA THR A 383 -24.97 0.62 -5.01
C THR A 383 -24.49 1.98 -5.53
N VAL A 384 -23.19 2.27 -5.46
CA VAL A 384 -22.61 3.51 -6.03
C VAL A 384 -22.81 3.53 -7.55
N TRP A 385 -22.55 2.42 -8.22
CA TRP A 385 -22.77 2.31 -9.67
C TRP A 385 -24.24 2.55 -10.06
N LEU A 386 -25.19 2.00 -9.31
CA LEU A 386 -26.62 2.22 -9.56
C LEU A 386 -27.02 3.70 -9.38
N GLU A 387 -26.42 4.39 -8.41
CA GLU A 387 -26.62 5.84 -8.23
C GLU A 387 -26.01 6.66 -9.38
N GLU A 388 -24.79 6.28 -9.86
CA GLU A 388 -24.15 6.90 -11.02
C GLU A 388 -24.93 6.69 -12.34
N ARG A 389 -25.71 5.63 -12.43
CA ARG A 389 -26.59 5.37 -13.62
C ARG A 389 -27.83 6.26 -13.64
N ARG A 390 -28.32 6.65 -12.47
CA ARG A 390 -29.54 7.47 -12.33
C ARG A 390 -29.27 8.96 -12.52
N ARG A 391 -28.01 9.37 -12.42
CA ARG A 391 -27.53 10.72 -12.74
C ARG A 391 -27.08 10.81 -14.21
#